data_1515dc8659e29538b7990df1edaa1d7a
#
_entry.id   1515dc8659e29538b7990df1edaa1d7a
#
_cell.length_a   1.000
_cell.length_b   1.000
_cell.length_c   1.000
_cell.angle_alpha   90.00
_cell.angle_beta   90.00
_cell.angle_gamma   90.00
#
_symmetry.space_group_name_H-M   'P 1'
#
loop_
_entity.id
_entity.type
_entity.pdbx_description
1 polymer ?
#
loop_
_entity_poly.entity_id
_entity_poly.type
_entity_poly.pdbx_seq_one_letter_code
_entity_poly.pdbx_strand_id
1 'polypeptide(L)'
;EVNHHNVGIALDVYHVWWELDLAEQIQRCAKNGWLDAYHICDFKPDQSHLLLDRGIMGEGCCDLHGIDEMMRDVGFEGFREVEIFSSKWWECDQGEFLDEILYAYDKVYQLL
;
A
#
# COMPACT_ATOMS: atom_id res chain seq x y z
N GLU A 1 -11.87 -3.42 21.44
CA GLU A 1 -11.22 -4.55 20.79
C GLU A 1 -12.24 -5.32 19.96
N VAL A 2 -12.01 -5.46 18.65
CA VAL A 2 -12.92 -6.19 17.77
C VAL A 2 -12.36 -7.60 17.60
N ASN A 3 -13.13 -8.60 17.98
CA ASN A 3 -12.78 -10.00 17.79
C ASN A 3 -13.98 -10.72 17.15
N HIS A 4 -14.05 -10.65 15.82
CA HIS A 4 -15.14 -11.23 15.04
C HIS A 4 -14.57 -11.84 13.75
N HIS A 5 -15.02 -13.03 13.39
CA HIS A 5 -14.51 -13.78 12.23
C HIS A 5 -14.71 -13.09 10.86
N ASN A 6 -15.64 -12.14 10.76
CA ASN A 6 -15.89 -11.34 9.56
C ASN A 6 -15.13 -9.99 9.54
N VAL A 7 -14.21 -9.77 10.48
CA VAL A 7 -13.43 -8.53 10.55
C VAL A 7 -11.95 -8.85 10.41
N GLY A 8 -11.30 -8.24 9.46
CA GLY A 8 -9.87 -8.34 9.22
C GLY A 8 -9.21 -6.99 9.08
N ILE A 9 -7.98 -7.01 8.61
CA ILE A 9 -7.12 -5.84 8.44
C ILE A 9 -6.81 -5.67 6.97
N ALA A 10 -7.08 -4.47 6.45
CA ALA A 10 -6.50 -3.99 5.21
C ALA A 10 -5.20 -3.26 5.57
N LEU A 11 -4.06 -3.86 5.24
CA LEU A 11 -2.77 -3.21 5.42
C LEU A 11 -2.58 -2.20 4.29
N ASP A 12 -2.48 -0.93 4.64
CA ASP A 12 -2.25 0.16 3.71
C ASP A 12 -0.88 0.78 3.99
N VAL A 13 0.02 0.72 3.01
CA VAL A 13 1.39 1.25 3.16
C VAL A 13 1.40 2.71 3.59
N TYR A 14 0.41 3.49 3.16
CA TYR A 14 0.28 4.91 3.50
C TYR A 14 0.17 5.15 5.01
N HIS A 15 -0.43 4.23 5.73
CA HIS A 15 -0.71 4.34 7.15
C HIS A 15 0.29 3.62 8.05
N VAL A 16 1.21 2.84 7.50
CA VAL A 16 2.11 1.99 8.30
C VAL A 16 3.59 2.08 7.93
N TRP A 17 3.96 2.79 6.87
CA TRP A 17 5.34 2.79 6.35
C TRP A 17 6.40 3.24 7.36
N TRP A 18 6.03 4.05 8.36
CA TRP A 18 6.94 4.57 9.39
C TRP A 18 7.06 3.68 10.64
N GLU A 19 6.29 2.59 10.74
CA GLU A 19 6.29 1.73 11.92
C GLU A 19 7.58 0.93 12.02
N LEU A 20 8.26 1.05 13.17
CA LEU A 20 9.55 0.38 13.38
C LEU A 20 9.43 -1.13 13.56
N ASP A 21 8.30 -1.61 14.04
CA ASP A 21 8.00 -3.03 14.27
C ASP A 21 7.03 -3.62 13.23
N LEU A 22 6.95 -3.01 12.04
CA LEU A 22 5.96 -3.37 11.01
C LEU A 22 6.03 -4.86 10.67
N ALA A 23 7.21 -5.43 10.49
CA ALA A 23 7.37 -6.85 10.19
C ALA A 23 6.76 -7.76 11.26
N GLU A 24 6.97 -7.44 12.53
CA GLU A 24 6.39 -8.18 13.66
C GLU A 24 4.87 -8.07 13.69
N GLN A 25 4.33 -6.89 13.40
CA GLN A 25 2.88 -6.67 13.36
C GLN A 25 2.23 -7.42 12.19
N ILE A 26 2.86 -7.43 11.02
CA ILE A 26 2.41 -8.22 9.87
C ILE A 26 2.38 -9.71 10.21
N GLN A 27 3.46 -10.23 10.82
CA GLN A 27 3.52 -11.62 11.26
C GLN A 27 2.41 -11.95 12.26
N ARG A 28 2.17 -11.06 13.22
CA ARG A 28 1.08 -11.23 14.21
C ARG A 28 -0.29 -11.29 13.54
N CYS A 29 -0.54 -10.39 12.59
CA CYS A 29 -1.81 -10.35 11.85
C CYS A 29 -1.99 -11.61 11.00
N ALA A 30 -0.94 -12.04 10.28
CA ALA A 30 -0.98 -13.25 9.47
C ALA A 30 -1.21 -14.51 10.31
N LYS A 31 -0.51 -14.65 11.42
CA LYS A 31 -0.66 -15.78 12.36
C LYS A 31 -2.09 -15.92 12.89
N ASN A 32 -2.79 -14.81 13.04
CA ASN A 32 -4.18 -14.80 13.53
C ASN A 32 -5.21 -14.83 12.39
N GLY A 33 -4.79 -14.87 11.14
CA GLY A 33 -5.70 -14.90 10.00
C GLY A 33 -6.44 -13.57 9.77
N TRP A 34 -5.81 -12.44 10.12
CA TRP A 34 -6.45 -11.13 10.05
C TRP A 34 -6.12 -10.32 8.80
N LEU A 35 -5.11 -10.72 8.01
CA LEU A 35 -4.71 -9.99 6.80
C LEU A 35 -5.66 -10.31 5.64
N ASP A 36 -6.56 -9.38 5.34
CA ASP A 36 -7.58 -9.55 4.31
C ASP A 36 -7.29 -8.76 3.03
N ALA A 37 -6.59 -7.62 3.13
CA ALA A 37 -6.27 -6.77 1.99
C ALA A 37 -4.89 -6.12 2.13
N TYR A 38 -4.32 -5.74 0.99
CA TYR A 38 -3.04 -5.06 0.90
C TYR A 38 -3.14 -3.89 -0.09
N HIS A 39 -3.16 -2.67 0.46
CA HIS A 39 -3.26 -1.44 -0.31
C HIS A 39 -1.89 -0.80 -0.52
N ILE A 40 -1.62 -0.38 -1.75
CA ILE A 40 -0.35 0.22 -2.16
C ILE A 40 -0.56 1.60 -2.78
N CYS A 41 0.34 2.50 -2.45
CA CYS A 41 0.53 3.84 -3.00
C CYS A 41 1.91 4.32 -2.55
N ASP A 42 2.16 5.62 -2.50
CA ASP A 42 3.35 6.15 -1.86
C ASP A 42 3.04 7.37 -0.98
N PHE A 43 3.93 7.64 -0.04
CA PHE A 43 3.85 8.80 0.84
C PHE A 43 4.85 9.85 0.37
N LYS A 44 4.35 10.98 -0.15
CA LYS A 44 5.21 12.10 -0.58
C LYS A 44 5.56 12.97 0.62
N PRO A 45 6.86 13.20 0.91
CA PRO A 45 7.27 14.08 2.01
C PRO A 45 6.81 15.53 1.85
N ASP A 46 6.61 15.97 0.60
CA ASP A 46 6.20 17.33 0.22
C ASP A 46 4.73 17.44 -0.14
N GLN A 47 3.92 16.49 0.30
CA GLN A 47 2.49 16.47 -0.02
C GLN A 47 1.77 17.76 0.43
N SER A 48 0.84 18.23 -0.38
CA SER A 48 0.05 19.44 -0.13
C SER A 48 -1.14 19.19 0.81
N HIS A 49 -1.56 17.95 0.95
CA HIS A 49 -2.71 17.57 1.79
C HIS A 49 -2.55 16.13 2.29
N LEU A 50 -2.66 15.94 3.60
CA LEU A 50 -2.41 14.64 4.24
C LEU A 50 -3.31 13.50 3.71
N LEU A 51 -4.55 13.80 3.35
CA LEU A 51 -5.50 12.76 2.92
C LEU A 51 -5.73 12.71 1.41
N LEU A 52 -5.39 13.77 0.67
CA LEU A 52 -5.80 13.95 -0.73
C LEU A 52 -4.62 14.23 -1.67
N ASP A 53 -3.42 13.83 -1.27
CA ASP A 53 -2.22 13.99 -2.10
C ASP A 53 -1.26 12.81 -1.94
N ARG A 54 -1.81 11.60 -2.02
CA ARG A 54 -1.00 10.37 -2.06
C ARG A 54 -0.21 10.32 -3.36
N GLY A 55 0.99 9.74 -3.31
CA GLY A 55 1.83 9.49 -4.46
C GLY A 55 1.48 8.19 -5.18
N ILE A 56 1.78 8.14 -6.47
CA ILE A 56 1.91 6.88 -7.20
C ILE A 56 3.14 6.14 -6.68
N MET A 57 3.13 4.82 -6.74
CA MET A 57 4.23 3.98 -6.26
C MET A 57 5.58 4.42 -6.86
N GLY A 58 6.54 4.74 -6.00
CA GLY A 58 7.86 5.24 -6.36
C GLY A 58 8.02 6.77 -6.38
N GLU A 59 6.96 7.52 -6.13
CA GLU A 59 7.03 9.00 -6.00
C GLU A 59 7.41 9.48 -4.60
N GLY A 60 7.40 8.60 -3.61
CA GLY A 60 7.56 8.98 -2.21
C GLY A 60 8.70 8.25 -1.51
N CYS A 61 8.51 8.05 -0.21
CA CYS A 61 9.53 7.53 0.69
C CYS A 61 9.17 6.18 1.34
N CYS A 62 8.06 5.55 0.95
CA CYS A 62 7.73 4.23 1.46
C CYS A 62 8.72 3.18 0.97
N ASP A 63 9.19 2.31 1.85
CA ASP A 63 9.94 1.11 1.46
C ASP A 63 9.00 0.04 0.90
N LEU A 64 8.51 0.28 -0.32
CA LEU A 64 7.52 -0.58 -0.97
C LEU A 64 8.03 -2.00 -1.18
N HIS A 65 9.31 -2.17 -1.49
CA HIS A 65 9.94 -3.48 -1.67
C HIS A 65 10.03 -4.24 -0.36
N GLY A 66 10.51 -3.58 0.69
CA GLY A 66 10.63 -4.20 2.01
C GLY A 66 9.26 -4.61 2.57
N ILE A 67 8.24 -3.77 2.40
CA ILE A 67 6.88 -4.12 2.84
C ILE A 67 6.32 -5.28 2.03
N ASP A 68 6.55 -5.31 0.70
CA ASP A 68 6.12 -6.42 -0.15
C ASP A 68 6.81 -7.74 0.23
N GLU A 69 8.09 -7.70 0.57
CA GLU A 69 8.81 -8.87 1.10
C GLU A 69 8.20 -9.35 2.41
N MET A 70 7.89 -8.45 3.36
CA MET A 70 7.22 -8.81 4.61
C MET A 70 5.87 -9.51 4.37
N MET A 71 5.08 -9.03 3.40
CA MET A 71 3.80 -9.63 3.02
C MET A 71 3.97 -11.01 2.39
N ARG A 72 4.95 -11.18 1.52
CA ARG A 72 5.28 -12.49 0.91
C ARG A 72 5.80 -13.49 1.94
N ASP A 73 6.64 -13.05 2.86
CA ASP A 73 7.24 -13.90 3.90
C ASP A 73 6.20 -14.53 4.82
N VAL A 74 5.08 -13.85 5.04
CA VAL A 74 3.96 -14.40 5.81
C VAL A 74 2.94 -15.18 4.96
N GLY A 75 3.20 -15.32 3.66
CA GLY A 75 2.34 -16.09 2.75
C GLY A 75 1.05 -15.38 2.35
N PHE A 76 1.04 -14.05 2.31
CA PHE A 76 -0.12 -13.32 1.80
C PHE A 76 -0.33 -13.60 0.31
N GLU A 77 -1.49 -14.13 -0.06
CA GLU A 77 -1.85 -14.53 -1.43
C GLU A 77 -2.90 -13.63 -2.08
N GLY A 78 -3.28 -12.53 -1.41
CA GLY A 78 -4.24 -11.54 -1.94
C GLY A 78 -3.61 -10.63 -3.00
N PHE A 79 -4.41 -9.68 -3.46
CA PHE A 79 -3.97 -8.71 -4.46
C PHE A 79 -3.21 -7.55 -3.80
N ARG A 80 -2.29 -6.95 -4.56
CA ARG A 80 -1.85 -5.58 -4.32
C ARG A 80 -2.88 -4.64 -4.93
N GLU A 81 -3.59 -3.91 -4.11
CA GLU A 81 -4.66 -3.02 -4.52
C GLU A 81 -4.16 -1.57 -4.50
N VAL A 82 -4.10 -0.94 -5.67
CA VAL A 82 -3.67 0.46 -5.76
C VAL A 82 -4.75 1.36 -5.21
N GLU A 83 -4.42 2.13 -4.16
CA GLU A 83 -5.33 3.08 -3.52
C GLU A 83 -4.67 4.45 -3.41
N ILE A 84 -4.98 5.34 -4.36
CA ILE A 84 -4.37 6.67 -4.46
C ILE A 84 -5.43 7.76 -4.33
N PHE A 85 -5.61 8.27 -3.12
CA PHE A 85 -6.44 9.46 -2.89
C PHE A 85 -5.64 10.70 -3.26
N SER A 86 -5.99 11.30 -4.39
CA SER A 86 -5.30 12.48 -4.92
C SER A 86 -6.23 13.37 -5.70
N SER A 87 -6.44 14.59 -5.21
CA SER A 87 -7.23 15.59 -5.94
C SER A 87 -6.67 15.88 -7.32
N LYS A 88 -5.33 15.90 -7.46
CA LYS A 88 -4.66 16.07 -8.76
C LYS A 88 -5.07 14.99 -9.75
N TRP A 89 -4.96 13.71 -9.38
CA TRP A 89 -5.25 12.60 -10.27
C TRP A 89 -6.73 12.42 -10.55
N TRP A 90 -7.60 12.80 -9.62
CA TRP A 90 -9.05 12.77 -9.84
C TRP A 90 -9.54 13.82 -10.87
N GLU A 91 -8.76 14.89 -11.06
CA GLU A 91 -9.03 15.94 -12.06
C GLU A 91 -8.40 15.65 -13.43
N CYS A 92 -7.47 14.71 -13.52
CA CYS A 92 -6.82 14.30 -14.76
C CYS A 92 -7.71 13.35 -15.59
N ASP A 93 -7.34 13.15 -16.86
CA ASP A 93 -7.91 12.05 -17.66
C ASP A 93 -7.65 10.70 -16.98
N GLN A 94 -8.69 9.91 -16.82
CA GLN A 94 -8.59 8.66 -16.06
C GLN A 94 -7.84 7.56 -16.82
N GLY A 95 -7.78 7.64 -18.15
CA GLY A 95 -6.93 6.77 -18.96
C GLY A 95 -5.44 7.07 -18.74
N GLU A 96 -5.06 8.34 -18.76
CA GLU A 96 -3.69 8.77 -18.45
C GLU A 96 -3.30 8.37 -17.01
N PHE A 97 -4.20 8.54 -16.06
CA PHE A 97 -3.96 8.13 -14.68
C PHE A 97 -3.73 6.62 -14.57
N LEU A 98 -4.53 5.81 -15.25
CA LEU A 98 -4.33 4.36 -15.28
C LEU A 98 -3.00 3.98 -15.92
N ASP A 99 -2.62 4.62 -17.02
CA ASP A 99 -1.33 4.35 -17.68
C ASP A 99 -0.14 4.66 -16.75
N GLU A 100 -0.20 5.77 -16.02
CA GLU A 100 0.82 6.11 -15.01
C GLU A 100 0.88 5.09 -13.86
N ILE A 101 -0.26 4.62 -13.37
CA ILE A 101 -0.34 3.57 -12.36
C ILE A 101 0.32 2.28 -12.87
N LEU A 102 -0.03 1.85 -14.08
CA LEU A 102 0.53 0.62 -14.68
C LEU A 102 2.03 0.72 -14.87
N TYR A 103 2.51 1.83 -15.40
CA TYR A 103 3.95 2.10 -15.55
C TYR A 103 4.68 2.06 -14.21
N ALA A 104 4.16 2.74 -13.20
CA ALA A 104 4.76 2.78 -11.87
C ALA A 104 4.73 1.40 -11.19
N TYR A 105 3.64 0.67 -11.32
CA TYR A 105 3.51 -0.69 -10.80
C TYR A 105 4.56 -1.63 -11.41
N ASP A 106 4.69 -1.62 -12.74
CA ASP A 106 5.70 -2.44 -13.43
C ASP A 106 7.12 -2.09 -12.98
N LYS A 107 7.40 -0.81 -12.86
CA LYS A 107 8.72 -0.34 -12.42
C LYS A 107 9.05 -0.75 -11.00
N VAL A 108 8.08 -0.72 -10.08
CA VAL A 108 8.31 -0.99 -8.66
C VAL A 108 8.22 -2.48 -8.34
N TYR A 109 7.30 -3.23 -8.92
CA TYR A 109 7.01 -4.58 -8.47
C TYR A 109 7.37 -5.71 -9.44
N GLN A 110 7.54 -5.44 -10.74
CA GLN A 110 7.88 -6.50 -11.71
C GLN A 110 9.37 -6.64 -11.99
N LEU A 111 10.17 -5.64 -11.67
CA LEU A 111 11.63 -5.70 -11.81
C LEU A 111 12.33 -6.40 -10.63
N LEU A 112 11.57 -7.03 -9.81
CA LEU A 112 12.05 -7.81 -8.67
C LEU A 112 12.19 -9.30 -9.06
#